data_8b331ee400a2a49d8cb47576e8071bcd
#
_entry.id   8b331ee400a2a49d8cb47576e8071bcd
#
_cell.length_a   1.000
_cell.length_b   1.000
_cell.length_c   1.000
_cell.angle_alpha   90.00
_cell.angle_beta   90.00
_cell.angle_gamma   90.00
#
_symmetry.space_group_name_H-M   'P 1'
#
loop_
_entity.id
_entity.type
_entity.pdbx_description
1 polymer ?
#
loop_
_entity_poly.entity_id
_entity_poly.type
_entity_poly.pdbx_seq_one_letter_code
_entity_poly.pdbx_strand_id
1 'polypeptide(L)'
;ADSLPDAWGQLLLNRMLKKYKQNLDDITVLDRLAIIGDSGMGALSYHPKISFPQEHLNDDLDELASQCHKILNMEYSEKLDELYHLGGTSGGARPKIMTEIDGEPWIIKFPAHVDGKDAGKMEYDYAVCAKACKITMSEFCLFPSSCCPGYFGTKRFDRKSDKQGTKRIH
;
A
#
# COMPACT_ATOMS: atom_id res chain seq x y z
N ALA A 1 11.96 4.50 13.59
CA ALA A 1 11.83 5.28 12.36
C ALA A 1 11.27 4.43 11.22
N ASP A 2 11.76 3.22 11.02
CA ASP A 2 11.39 2.38 9.86
C ASP A 2 9.94 1.83 9.91
N SER A 3 9.26 1.96 11.04
CA SER A 3 7.88 1.54 11.20
C SER A 3 6.86 2.61 10.83
N LEU A 4 7.30 3.86 10.65
CA LEU A 4 6.42 4.95 10.23
C LEU A 4 6.26 4.94 8.72
N PRO A 5 5.06 5.23 8.21
CA PRO A 5 4.88 5.43 6.78
C PRO A 5 5.69 6.63 6.31
N ASP A 6 6.25 6.53 5.11
CA ASP A 6 6.89 7.65 4.44
C ASP A 6 6.12 8.03 3.16
N ALA A 7 6.52 9.08 2.53
CA ALA A 7 6.01 9.57 1.25
C ALA A 7 4.52 9.25 0.97
N TRP A 8 4.19 8.16 0.26
CA TRP A 8 2.81 7.80 -0.08
C TRP A 8 1.94 7.55 1.15
N GLY A 9 2.39 6.68 2.06
CA GLY A 9 1.64 6.38 3.28
C GLY A 9 1.47 7.59 4.18
N GLN A 10 2.50 8.43 4.29
CA GLN A 10 2.44 9.69 5.03
C GLN A 10 1.44 10.68 4.41
N LEU A 11 1.37 10.76 3.08
CA LEU A 11 0.39 11.58 2.37
C LEU A 11 -1.04 11.14 2.70
N LEU A 12 -1.32 9.84 2.62
CA LEU A 12 -2.61 9.27 2.96
C LEU A 12 -2.99 9.53 4.42
N LEU A 13 -2.07 9.26 5.35
CA LEU A 13 -2.29 9.51 6.78
C LEU A 13 -2.61 10.98 7.06
N ASN A 14 -1.85 11.90 6.48
CA ASN A 14 -2.09 13.35 6.69
C ASN A 14 -3.45 13.78 6.14
N ARG A 15 -3.89 13.23 5.01
CA ARG A 15 -5.22 13.52 4.45
C ARG A 15 -6.34 12.94 5.32
N MET A 16 -6.15 11.73 5.84
CA MET A 16 -7.10 11.12 6.78
C MET A 16 -7.25 11.96 8.04
N LEU A 17 -6.16 12.35 8.67
CA LEU A 17 -6.17 13.19 9.86
C LEU A 17 -6.92 14.51 9.60
N LYS A 18 -6.68 15.17 8.45
CA LYS A 18 -7.42 16.37 8.05
C LYS A 18 -8.92 16.11 7.85
N LYS A 19 -9.29 14.99 7.21
CA LYS A 19 -10.70 14.59 7.03
C LYS A 19 -11.41 14.47 8.37
N TYR A 20 -10.74 13.89 9.37
CA TYR A 20 -11.28 13.76 10.73
C TYR A 20 -10.98 14.96 11.63
N LYS A 21 -10.64 16.13 11.04
CA LYS A 21 -10.42 17.42 11.74
C LYS A 21 -9.35 17.33 12.84
N GLN A 22 -8.38 16.43 12.70
CA GLN A 22 -7.24 16.37 13.59
C GLN A 22 -6.19 17.40 13.15
N ASN A 23 -5.64 18.14 14.11
CA ASN A 23 -4.53 19.04 13.83
C ASN A 23 -3.23 18.22 13.71
N LEU A 24 -2.55 18.33 12.57
CA LEU A 24 -1.33 17.56 12.30
C LEU A 24 -0.19 17.88 13.26
N ASP A 25 -0.16 19.12 13.78
CA ASP A 25 0.90 19.57 14.70
C ASP A 25 0.77 18.96 16.10
N ASP A 26 -0.45 18.52 16.45
CA ASP A 26 -0.73 17.87 17.74
C ASP A 26 -0.47 16.35 17.72
N ILE A 27 -0.29 15.76 16.52
CA ILE A 27 -0.07 14.32 16.35
C ILE A 27 1.40 13.96 16.54
N THR A 28 1.69 13.33 17.66
CA THR A 28 3.04 12.87 18.01
C THR A 28 3.47 11.63 17.22
N VAL A 29 4.74 11.27 17.31
CA VAL A 29 5.27 10.00 16.78
C VAL A 29 4.57 8.80 17.40
N LEU A 30 4.26 8.86 18.70
CA LEU A 30 3.56 7.77 19.39
C LEU A 30 2.13 7.61 18.91
N ASP A 31 1.42 8.71 18.65
CA ASP A 31 0.07 8.65 18.05
C ASP A 31 0.10 8.03 16.66
N ARG A 32 1.09 8.38 15.84
CA ARG A 32 1.29 7.78 14.52
C ARG A 32 1.54 6.27 14.61
N LEU A 33 2.35 5.81 15.56
CA LEU A 33 2.57 4.38 15.81
C LEU A 33 1.29 3.69 16.29
N ALA A 34 0.51 4.31 17.17
CA ALA A 34 -0.78 3.79 17.62
C ALA A 34 -1.81 3.67 16.46
N ILE A 35 -1.79 4.62 15.52
CA ILE A 35 -2.62 4.58 14.29
C ILE A 35 -2.19 3.44 13.37
N ILE A 36 -0.89 3.18 13.21
CA ILE A 36 -0.38 2.05 12.44
C ILE A 36 -0.81 0.73 13.09
N GLY A 37 -0.73 0.64 14.40
CA GLY A 37 -1.15 -0.52 15.16
C GLY A 37 -0.52 -1.82 14.65
N ASP A 38 -1.35 -2.70 14.10
CA ASP A 38 -0.96 -4.00 13.51
C ASP A 38 -0.99 -4.03 11.98
N SER A 39 -1.31 -2.94 11.32
CA SER A 39 -1.39 -2.87 9.85
C SER A 39 -0.05 -2.62 9.16
N GLY A 40 0.99 -2.21 9.90
CA GLY A 40 2.30 -1.88 9.37
C GLY A 40 3.01 -3.02 8.65
N MET A 41 4.03 -2.69 7.88
CA MET A 41 4.94 -3.67 7.29
C MET A 41 5.87 -4.27 8.36
N GLY A 42 6.35 -5.49 8.09
CA GLY A 42 7.26 -6.20 9.00
C GLY A 42 6.56 -6.81 10.21
N ALA A 43 7.34 -7.15 11.26
CA ALA A 43 6.88 -7.93 12.40
C ALA A 43 6.32 -7.10 13.56
N LEU A 44 6.59 -5.80 13.62
CA LEU A 44 6.19 -4.97 14.77
C LEU A 44 4.70 -4.63 14.73
N SER A 45 4.09 -4.60 15.91
CA SER A 45 2.74 -4.09 16.16
C SER A 45 2.75 -3.17 17.37
N TYR A 46 1.84 -2.20 17.39
CA TYR A 46 1.81 -1.14 18.40
C TYR A 46 0.46 -1.13 19.12
N HIS A 47 0.50 -1.02 20.44
CA HIS A 47 -0.66 -0.96 21.31
C HIS A 47 -0.52 0.18 22.33
N PRO A 48 -1.61 0.89 22.68
CA PRO A 48 -2.98 0.71 22.20
C PRO A 48 -3.12 1.11 20.73
N LYS A 49 -4.10 0.51 20.02
CA LYS A 49 -4.37 0.77 18.61
C LYS A 49 -5.45 1.85 18.46
N ILE A 50 -5.21 2.80 17.58
CA ILE A 50 -6.19 3.79 17.12
C ILE A 50 -6.67 3.35 15.74
N SER A 51 -7.99 3.16 15.56
CA SER A 51 -8.56 2.71 14.28
C SER A 51 -9.50 3.77 13.71
N PHE A 52 -9.42 3.99 12.41
CA PHE A 52 -10.40 4.76 11.65
C PHE A 52 -11.54 3.85 11.16
N PRO A 53 -12.73 4.41 10.88
CA PRO A 53 -13.81 3.64 10.28
C PRO A 53 -13.35 2.96 9.00
N GLN A 54 -13.80 1.72 8.80
CA GLN A 54 -13.48 0.94 7.61
C GLN A 54 -14.70 0.90 6.70
N GLU A 55 -14.55 1.32 5.45
CA GLU A 55 -15.57 1.19 4.41
C GLU A 55 -15.32 -0.10 3.61
N HIS A 56 -16.34 -0.54 2.87
CA HIS A 56 -16.22 -1.73 2.01
C HIS A 56 -15.17 -1.52 0.92
N LEU A 57 -14.31 -2.51 0.77
CA LEU A 57 -13.26 -2.52 -0.23
C LEU A 57 -13.86 -2.83 -1.60
N ASN A 58 -13.48 -2.04 -2.60
CA ASN A 58 -13.75 -2.33 -4.01
C ASN A 58 -12.46 -2.80 -4.67
N ASP A 59 -12.49 -3.96 -5.30
CA ASP A 59 -11.31 -4.61 -5.89
C ASP A 59 -10.99 -4.12 -7.31
N ASP A 60 -11.65 -3.07 -7.82
CA ASP A 60 -11.33 -2.49 -9.13
C ASP A 60 -10.02 -1.70 -9.06
N LEU A 61 -8.95 -2.32 -9.59
CA LEU A 61 -7.62 -1.74 -9.59
C LEU A 61 -7.52 -0.47 -10.44
N ASP A 62 -8.27 -0.37 -11.53
CA ASP A 62 -8.28 0.83 -12.38
C ASP A 62 -8.94 2.00 -11.66
N GLU A 63 -10.02 1.74 -10.92
CA GLU A 63 -10.63 2.77 -10.08
C GLU A 63 -9.67 3.21 -8.96
N LEU A 64 -9.07 2.29 -8.23
CA LEU A 64 -8.11 2.61 -7.17
C LEU A 64 -6.91 3.39 -7.70
N ALA A 65 -6.37 3.03 -8.87
CA ALA A 65 -5.30 3.76 -9.54
C ALA A 65 -5.73 5.21 -9.88
N SER A 66 -6.93 5.39 -10.42
CA SER A 66 -7.49 6.70 -10.71
C SER A 66 -7.62 7.56 -9.45
N GLN A 67 -8.11 6.99 -8.36
CA GLN A 67 -8.23 7.69 -7.09
C GLN A 67 -6.87 8.02 -6.47
N CYS A 68 -5.85 7.17 -6.65
CA CYS A 68 -4.46 7.50 -6.29
C CYS A 68 -3.95 8.73 -7.03
N HIS A 69 -4.24 8.84 -8.35
CA HIS A 69 -3.89 10.02 -9.15
C HIS A 69 -4.55 11.29 -8.62
N LYS A 70 -5.84 11.27 -8.27
CA LYS A 70 -6.53 12.42 -7.63
C LYS A 70 -5.82 12.85 -6.35
N ILE A 71 -5.43 11.88 -5.50
CA ILE A 71 -4.72 12.18 -4.26
C ILE A 71 -3.35 12.83 -4.55
N LEU A 72 -2.59 12.32 -5.52
CA LEU A 72 -1.30 12.91 -5.88
C LEU A 72 -1.44 14.34 -6.45
N ASN A 73 -2.51 14.60 -7.20
CA ASN A 73 -2.82 15.92 -7.74
C ASN A 73 -3.45 16.90 -6.72
N MET A 74 -3.50 16.53 -5.46
CA MET A 74 -4.16 17.31 -4.40
C MET A 74 -5.69 17.49 -4.61
N GLU A 75 -6.30 16.64 -5.41
CA GLU A 75 -7.75 16.63 -5.65
C GLU A 75 -8.48 15.82 -4.56
N TYR A 76 -9.80 15.98 -4.52
CA TYR A 76 -10.67 15.19 -3.65
C TYR A 76 -10.76 13.75 -4.16
N SER A 77 -10.65 12.79 -3.24
CA SER A 77 -10.83 11.36 -3.51
C SER A 77 -11.96 10.82 -2.63
N GLU A 78 -12.93 10.17 -3.26
CA GLU A 78 -14.03 9.49 -2.55
C GLU A 78 -13.54 8.22 -1.84
N LYS A 79 -12.43 7.64 -2.32
CA LYS A 79 -11.81 6.41 -1.83
C LYS A 79 -10.65 6.64 -0.86
N LEU A 80 -10.57 7.82 -0.24
CA LEU A 80 -9.45 8.13 0.65
C LEU A 80 -9.35 7.14 1.83
N ASP A 81 -10.47 6.78 2.44
CA ASP A 81 -10.50 5.85 3.59
C ASP A 81 -10.03 4.45 3.15
N GLU A 82 -10.54 3.97 2.02
CA GLU A 82 -10.15 2.70 1.43
C GLU A 82 -8.66 2.65 1.09
N LEU A 83 -8.16 3.65 0.36
CA LEU A 83 -6.73 3.75 0.02
C LEU A 83 -5.84 3.86 1.25
N TYR A 84 -6.30 4.56 2.31
CA TYR A 84 -5.58 4.62 3.55
C TYR A 84 -5.50 3.24 4.23
N HIS A 85 -6.59 2.50 4.29
CA HIS A 85 -6.58 1.14 4.87
C HIS A 85 -5.69 0.18 4.10
N LEU A 86 -5.69 0.29 2.76
CA LEU A 86 -4.89 -0.57 1.89
C LEU A 86 -3.42 -0.15 1.80
N GLY A 87 -3.10 1.13 1.90
CA GLY A 87 -1.75 1.63 1.60
C GLY A 87 -1.15 2.62 2.58
N GLY A 88 -1.93 3.12 3.55
CA GLY A 88 -1.53 4.21 4.46
C GLY A 88 -0.40 3.87 5.42
N THR A 89 -0.06 2.60 5.60
CA THR A 89 1.06 2.15 6.43
C THR A 89 2.27 1.71 5.60
N SER A 90 2.24 1.92 4.28
CA SER A 90 3.32 1.54 3.38
C SER A 90 4.43 2.60 3.32
N GLY A 91 5.66 2.14 3.08
CA GLY A 91 6.78 3.01 2.74
C GLY A 91 6.93 3.23 1.23
N GLY A 92 7.79 4.19 0.85
CA GLY A 92 8.11 4.54 -0.52
C GLY A 92 7.16 5.55 -1.16
N ALA A 93 7.62 6.19 -2.24
CA ALA A 93 6.96 7.34 -2.84
C ALA A 93 5.82 6.98 -3.81
N ARG A 94 5.87 5.80 -4.44
CA ARG A 94 4.85 5.41 -5.41
C ARG A 94 3.59 4.88 -4.72
N PRO A 95 2.40 5.21 -5.26
CA PRO A 95 1.14 4.66 -4.79
C PRO A 95 1.15 3.14 -4.81
N LYS A 96 0.67 2.54 -3.75
CA LYS A 96 0.54 1.10 -3.64
C LYS A 96 -0.56 0.74 -2.66
N ILE A 97 -1.08 -0.46 -2.82
CA ILE A 97 -2.01 -1.09 -1.90
C ILE A 97 -1.45 -2.42 -1.41
N MET A 98 -1.86 -2.79 -0.21
CA MET A 98 -1.65 -4.10 0.37
C MET A 98 -3.02 -4.76 0.48
N THR A 99 -3.23 -5.83 -0.27
CA THR A 99 -4.51 -6.52 -0.36
C THR A 99 -4.31 -8.02 -0.30
N GLU A 100 -5.41 -8.76 -0.21
CA GLU A 100 -5.42 -10.22 -0.23
C GLU A 100 -6.07 -10.69 -1.52
N ILE A 101 -5.40 -11.59 -2.24
CA ILE A 101 -5.90 -12.19 -3.48
C ILE A 101 -5.76 -13.70 -3.32
N ASP A 102 -6.87 -14.41 -3.45
CA ASP A 102 -6.94 -15.87 -3.26
C ASP A 102 -6.36 -16.34 -1.91
N GLY A 103 -6.58 -15.57 -0.84
CA GLY A 103 -6.07 -15.85 0.50
C GLY A 103 -4.58 -15.57 0.70
N GLU A 104 -3.91 -14.97 -0.28
CA GLU A 104 -2.49 -14.63 -0.25
C GLU A 104 -2.28 -13.11 -0.18
N PRO A 105 -1.34 -12.63 0.66
CA PRO A 105 -1.10 -11.20 0.82
C PRO A 105 -0.22 -10.65 -0.30
N TRP A 106 -0.71 -9.62 -0.98
CA TRP A 106 -0.05 -8.95 -2.10
C TRP A 106 0.22 -7.48 -1.84
N ILE A 107 1.23 -6.95 -2.52
CA ILE A 107 1.45 -5.51 -2.72
C ILE A 107 1.25 -5.24 -4.20
N ILE A 108 0.34 -4.33 -4.55
CA ILE A 108 0.11 -3.89 -5.92
C ILE A 108 0.52 -2.43 -6.02
N LYS A 109 1.33 -2.09 -7.03
CA LYS A 109 1.88 -0.75 -7.25
C LYS A 109 1.19 -0.07 -8.41
N PHE A 110 0.86 1.19 -8.21
CA PHE A 110 0.29 2.06 -9.24
C PHE A 110 1.32 3.08 -9.72
N PRO A 111 1.23 3.54 -10.99
CA PRO A 111 2.09 4.60 -11.48
C PRO A 111 1.93 5.89 -10.64
N ALA A 112 3.03 6.58 -10.37
CA ALA A 112 2.99 7.94 -9.85
C ALA A 112 2.81 8.92 -11.02
N HIS A 113 2.54 10.21 -10.71
CA HIS A 113 2.31 11.23 -11.73
C HIS A 113 3.47 11.39 -12.73
N VAL A 114 4.68 11.17 -12.27
CA VAL A 114 5.90 11.27 -13.11
C VAL A 114 6.24 9.98 -13.87
N ASP A 115 5.54 8.90 -13.58
CA ASP A 115 5.76 7.62 -14.23
C ASP A 115 4.94 7.54 -15.53
N GLY A 116 5.49 6.87 -16.55
CA GLY A 116 4.73 6.51 -17.73
C GLY A 116 3.70 5.42 -17.45
N LYS A 117 2.74 5.24 -18.37
CA LYS A 117 1.73 4.17 -18.29
C LYS A 117 2.34 2.77 -18.22
N ASP A 118 3.58 2.62 -18.69
CA ASP A 118 4.30 1.35 -18.75
C ASP A 118 5.02 0.98 -17.45
N ALA A 119 4.95 1.82 -16.41
CA ALA A 119 5.72 1.64 -15.18
C ALA A 119 5.53 0.26 -14.53
N GLY A 120 4.30 -0.23 -14.48
CA GLY A 120 4.00 -1.57 -13.95
C GLY A 120 4.60 -2.69 -14.81
N LYS A 121 4.48 -2.56 -16.13
CA LYS A 121 5.06 -3.51 -17.09
C LYS A 121 6.59 -3.51 -17.03
N MET A 122 7.21 -2.34 -16.93
CA MET A 122 8.67 -2.23 -16.80
C MET A 122 9.16 -2.90 -15.51
N GLU A 123 8.51 -2.67 -14.38
CA GLU A 123 8.88 -3.32 -13.11
C GLU A 123 8.72 -4.84 -13.20
N TYR A 124 7.66 -5.32 -13.86
CA TYR A 124 7.48 -6.74 -14.14
C TYR A 124 8.62 -7.32 -15.00
N ASP A 125 9.02 -6.63 -16.07
CA ASP A 125 10.11 -7.09 -16.95
C ASP A 125 11.46 -7.12 -16.20
N TYR A 126 11.73 -6.14 -15.35
CA TYR A 126 12.91 -6.18 -14.47
C TYR A 126 12.86 -7.36 -13.49
N ALA A 127 11.72 -7.68 -12.94
CA ALA A 127 11.56 -8.85 -12.04
C ALA A 127 11.79 -10.16 -12.80
N VAL A 128 11.31 -10.27 -14.05
CA VAL A 128 11.59 -11.42 -14.92
C VAL A 128 13.09 -11.55 -15.20
N CYS A 129 13.77 -10.45 -15.53
CA CYS A 129 15.22 -10.44 -15.73
C CYS A 129 15.97 -10.85 -14.46
N ALA A 130 15.60 -10.31 -13.30
CA ALA A 130 16.20 -10.67 -12.03
C ALA A 130 16.06 -12.17 -11.74
N LYS A 131 14.87 -12.73 -11.97
CA LYS A 131 14.63 -14.18 -11.82
C LYS A 131 15.47 -15.02 -12.79
N ALA A 132 15.61 -14.56 -14.04
CA ALA A 132 16.47 -15.21 -15.03
C ALA A 132 17.96 -15.19 -14.62
N CYS A 133 18.39 -14.13 -13.94
CA CYS A 133 19.72 -14.02 -13.31
C CYS A 133 19.85 -14.81 -12.00
N LYS A 134 18.87 -15.65 -11.65
CA LYS A 134 18.85 -16.48 -10.43
C LYS A 134 18.82 -15.68 -9.12
N ILE A 135 18.35 -14.44 -9.16
CA ILE A 135 18.07 -13.66 -7.97
C ILE A 135 16.78 -14.20 -7.35
N THR A 136 16.80 -14.49 -6.06
CA THR A 136 15.62 -14.93 -5.33
C THR A 136 14.62 -13.79 -5.24
N MET A 137 13.43 -14.01 -5.80
CA MET A 137 12.34 -13.06 -5.84
C MET A 137 11.09 -13.65 -5.17
N SER A 138 10.31 -12.82 -4.48
CA SER A 138 8.94 -13.20 -4.14
C SER A 138 8.14 -13.45 -5.41
N GLU A 139 7.08 -14.20 -5.31
CA GLU A 139 6.16 -14.39 -6.43
C GLU A 139 5.61 -13.04 -6.89
N PHE A 140 5.55 -12.82 -8.20
CA PHE A 140 5.09 -11.57 -8.79
C PHE A 140 4.27 -11.83 -10.03
N CYS A 141 3.39 -10.90 -10.36
CA CYS A 141 2.61 -10.93 -11.60
C CYS A 141 2.32 -9.52 -12.09
N LEU A 142 1.81 -9.44 -13.31
CA LEU A 142 1.26 -8.22 -13.89
C LEU A 142 -0.27 -8.34 -13.86
N PHE A 143 -0.91 -7.57 -12.98
CA PHE A 143 -2.36 -7.53 -12.87
C PHE A 143 -2.95 -6.79 -14.07
N PRO A 144 -4.05 -7.31 -14.65
CA PRO A 144 -4.65 -6.68 -15.82
C PRO A 144 -5.22 -5.30 -15.51
N SER A 145 -5.20 -4.44 -16.52
CA SER A 145 -5.79 -3.10 -16.49
C SER A 145 -6.38 -2.78 -17.85
N SER A 146 -7.45 -1.99 -17.89
CA SER A 146 -8.01 -1.43 -19.11
C SER A 146 -7.33 -0.11 -19.52
N CYS A 147 -6.58 0.51 -18.59
CA CYS A 147 -6.03 1.86 -18.73
C CYS A 147 -4.53 1.88 -19.03
N CYS A 148 -3.82 0.78 -18.76
CA CYS A 148 -2.38 0.65 -18.94
C CYS A 148 -2.00 -0.82 -19.24
N PRO A 149 -0.72 -1.11 -19.58
CA PRO A 149 -0.28 -2.49 -19.82
C PRO A 149 -0.43 -3.44 -18.61
N GLY A 150 -0.64 -2.91 -17.42
CA GLY A 150 -0.91 -3.65 -16.21
C GLY A 150 -0.22 -3.07 -14.97
N TYR A 151 -0.64 -3.52 -13.81
CA TYR A 151 -0.09 -3.14 -12.52
C TYR A 151 0.85 -4.23 -11.99
N PHE A 152 2.05 -3.84 -11.61
CA PHE A 152 2.99 -4.77 -10.99
C PHE A 152 2.53 -5.14 -9.58
N GLY A 153 2.45 -6.44 -9.32
CA GLY A 153 2.20 -6.95 -7.98
C GLY A 153 3.21 -7.99 -7.55
N THR A 154 3.47 -8.02 -6.25
CA THR A 154 4.36 -9.01 -5.63
C THR A 154 3.76 -9.52 -4.33
N LYS A 155 3.89 -10.82 -4.04
CA LYS A 155 3.49 -11.37 -2.76
C LYS A 155 4.33 -10.77 -1.64
N ARG A 156 3.69 -10.51 -0.52
CA ARG A 156 4.35 -9.99 0.68
C ARG A 156 5.26 -11.06 1.27
N PHE A 157 6.53 -10.74 1.42
CA PHE A 157 7.50 -11.62 2.08
C PHE A 157 7.48 -11.48 3.61
N ASP A 158 6.88 -10.40 4.13
CA ASP A 158 6.74 -10.13 5.56
C ASP A 158 5.50 -10.78 6.20
N ARG A 159 4.82 -11.62 5.44
CA ARG A 159 3.68 -12.44 5.88
C ARG A 159 3.90 -13.88 5.51
N LYS A 160 3.65 -14.79 6.45
CA LYS A 160 3.71 -16.22 6.22
C LYS A 160 2.45 -16.86 6.74
N SER A 161 1.68 -17.45 5.84
CA SER A 161 0.48 -18.19 6.19
C SER A 161 0.81 -19.62 6.57
N ASP A 162 0.27 -20.11 7.66
CA ASP A 162 0.32 -21.52 8.08
C ASP A 162 -1.09 -21.98 8.52
N LYS A 163 -1.21 -23.24 8.93
CA LYS A 163 -2.48 -23.81 9.40
C LYS A 163 -3.07 -23.11 10.63
N GLN A 164 -2.31 -22.29 11.31
CA GLN A 164 -2.70 -21.54 12.51
C GLN A 164 -3.04 -20.08 12.21
N GLY A 165 -2.88 -19.63 10.96
CA GLY A 165 -3.14 -18.26 10.51
C GLY A 165 -1.92 -17.60 9.88
N THR A 166 -2.01 -16.29 9.64
CA THR A 166 -0.93 -15.51 9.05
C THR A 166 -0.01 -14.93 10.12
N LYS A 167 1.26 -15.34 10.09
CA LYS A 167 2.33 -14.81 10.94
C LYS A 167 3.03 -13.64 10.26
N ARG A 168 3.42 -12.67 11.06
CA ARG A 168 4.27 -11.55 10.64
C ARG A 168 5.73 -11.95 10.83
N ILE A 169 6.55 -11.65 9.83
CA ILE A 169 7.99 -11.89 9.87
C ILE A 169 8.76 -10.61 9.52
N HIS A 170 9.98 -10.55 9.98
CA HIS A 170 10.84 -9.38 9.76
C HIS A 170 11.83 -9.66 8.64
#